data_82a67893eb1de5cbdd1077e2c226b7c7
#
_entry.id   82a67893eb1de5cbdd1077e2c226b7c7
#
_cell.length_a   1.000
_cell.length_b   1.000
_cell.length_c   1.000
_cell.angle_alpha   90.00
_cell.angle_beta   90.00
_cell.angle_gamma   90.00
#
_symmetry.space_group_name_H-M   'P 1'
#
loop_
_entity.id
_entity.type
_entity.pdbx_description
1 polymer ?
#
loop_
_entity_poly.entity_id
_entity_poly.type
_entity_poly.pdbx_seq_one_letter_code
_entity_poly.pdbx_strand_id
1 'polypeptide(L)'
;TPKNPAPEISENGEPGQERELQLELKILADVGLVGFPSVGKSTLLSVITSAKPKIGAYHFTTIVPNLGMVRTQSGESFAVADLPGLIEGASQGVGLGTQFLRHIERTRVILHVIDMSASEGRDPYEDYLAINKELESYNLRLMERPQIIVANKMDMPESQENLKAFKEKLAANYDEFEELPAIFPISGLTKQGLATLLDAT
;
A
#
# COMPACT_ATOMS: atom_id res chain seq x y z
N THR A 1 45.08 33.75 26.67
CA THR A 1 44.81 34.68 27.79
C THR A 1 45.85 35.80 27.77
N PRO A 2 45.58 36.98 28.32
CA PRO A 2 46.54 38.09 28.38
C PRO A 2 47.86 37.71 29.06
N LYS A 3 47.88 36.64 29.83
CA LYS A 3 49.10 36.13 30.52
C LYS A 3 49.85 35.05 29.73
N ASN A 4 49.26 34.46 28.70
CA ASN A 4 49.89 33.49 27.80
C ASN A 4 49.34 33.63 26.39
N PRO A 5 49.90 34.54 25.57
CA PRO A 5 49.38 34.85 24.23
C PRO A 5 49.66 33.75 23.19
N ALA A 6 50.58 32.81 23.49
CA ALA A 6 50.88 31.67 22.64
C ALA A 6 51.03 30.41 23.51
N PRO A 7 49.93 29.70 23.78
CA PRO A 7 49.99 28.48 24.59
C PRO A 7 50.79 27.41 23.79
N GLU A 8 51.86 26.90 24.42
CA GLU A 8 52.69 25.83 23.87
C GLU A 8 52.10 24.45 24.14
N ILE A 9 51.01 24.40 24.92
CA ILE A 9 50.33 23.15 25.31
C ILE A 9 49.10 22.98 24.44
N SER A 10 49.03 21.91 23.69
CA SER A 10 47.84 21.42 23.00
C SER A 10 47.40 20.11 23.62
N GLU A 11 46.08 19.95 23.78
CA GLU A 11 45.53 18.66 24.13
C GLU A 11 45.42 17.80 22.85
N ASN A 12 45.81 16.54 22.96
CA ASN A 12 45.57 15.57 21.91
C ASN A 12 44.09 15.28 21.84
N GLY A 13 43.53 15.23 20.63
CA GLY A 13 42.15 14.80 20.47
C GLY A 13 41.93 13.36 20.97
N GLU A 14 40.75 13.08 21.47
CA GLU A 14 40.35 11.71 21.81
C GLU A 14 40.37 10.81 20.58
N PRO A 15 40.74 9.52 20.68
CA PRO A 15 40.66 8.57 19.60
C PRO A 15 39.21 8.48 19.08
N GLY A 16 39.06 8.46 17.76
CA GLY A 16 37.73 8.24 17.13
C GLY A 16 37.16 6.89 17.58
N GLN A 17 35.84 6.83 17.77
CA GLN A 17 35.13 5.59 18.06
C GLN A 17 34.63 4.98 16.76
N GLU A 18 35.08 3.79 16.43
CA GLU A 18 34.48 2.98 15.37
C GLU A 18 33.31 2.20 15.96
N ARG A 19 32.15 2.29 15.33
CA ARG A 19 30.95 1.53 15.73
C ARG A 19 30.34 0.89 14.51
N GLU A 20 30.08 -0.39 14.62
CA GLU A 20 29.24 -1.10 13.66
C GLU A 20 27.76 -0.88 14.05
N LEU A 21 27.00 -0.30 13.12
CA LEU A 21 25.59 0.00 13.33
C LEU A 21 24.75 -0.89 12.39
N GLN A 22 23.86 -1.66 12.97
CA GLN A 22 22.84 -2.35 12.22
C GLN A 22 21.64 -1.42 12.01
N LEU A 23 21.41 -0.99 10.77
CA LEU A 23 20.29 -0.13 10.40
C LEU A 23 19.13 -1.00 9.93
N GLU A 24 17.98 -0.81 10.52
CA GLU A 24 16.72 -1.44 10.10
C GLU A 24 15.80 -0.38 9.49
N LEU A 25 15.51 -0.50 8.19
CA LEU A 25 14.52 0.35 7.53
C LEU A 25 13.11 -0.15 7.89
N LYS A 26 12.38 0.61 8.68
CA LYS A 26 11.07 0.21 9.20
C LYS A 26 9.87 0.59 8.33
N ILE A 27 10.02 1.38 7.28
CA ILE A 27 8.96 1.79 6.37
C ILE A 27 9.11 0.97 5.10
N LEU A 28 8.07 0.18 4.78
CA LEU A 28 8.05 -0.61 3.55
C LEU A 28 7.57 0.23 2.37
N ALA A 29 6.45 0.93 2.55
CA ALA A 29 5.82 1.76 1.52
C ALA A 29 4.90 2.81 2.17
N ASP A 30 4.62 3.89 1.43
CA ASP A 30 3.64 4.90 1.82
C ASP A 30 2.22 4.39 1.54
N VAL A 31 2.06 3.62 0.48
CA VAL A 31 0.77 3.10 -0.03
C VAL A 31 0.81 1.58 -0.12
N GLY A 32 -0.21 0.92 0.41
CA GLY A 32 -0.40 -0.52 0.31
C GLY A 32 -1.52 -0.89 -0.67
N LEU A 33 -1.25 -1.80 -1.62
CA LEU A 33 -2.28 -2.39 -2.47
C LEU A 33 -2.85 -3.63 -1.80
N VAL A 34 -4.15 -3.67 -1.61
CA VAL A 34 -4.89 -4.84 -1.10
C VAL A 34 -5.97 -5.24 -2.08
N GLY A 35 -6.41 -6.47 -2.02
CA GLY A 35 -7.46 -7.00 -2.90
C GLY A 35 -7.26 -8.47 -3.21
N PHE A 36 -8.28 -9.13 -3.72
CA PHE A 36 -8.24 -10.55 -4.09
C PHE A 36 -7.18 -10.88 -5.15
N PRO A 37 -6.77 -12.14 -5.32
CA PRO A 37 -6.00 -12.57 -6.48
C PRO A 37 -6.71 -12.19 -7.80
N SER A 38 -5.96 -11.98 -8.86
CA SER A 38 -6.46 -11.68 -10.22
C SER A 38 -7.24 -10.36 -10.39
N VAL A 39 -7.42 -9.52 -9.35
CA VAL A 39 -8.07 -8.20 -9.47
C VAL A 39 -7.22 -7.16 -10.21
N GLY A 40 -5.93 -7.48 -10.46
CA GLY A 40 -5.02 -6.63 -11.24
C GLY A 40 -4.06 -5.76 -10.42
N LYS A 41 -3.79 -6.07 -9.13
CA LYS A 41 -2.83 -5.33 -8.28
C LYS A 41 -1.44 -5.22 -8.91
N SER A 42 -0.85 -6.34 -9.31
CA SER A 42 0.48 -6.37 -9.91
C SER A 42 0.53 -5.69 -11.28
N THR A 43 -0.56 -5.75 -12.06
CA THR A 43 -0.70 -5.00 -13.30
C THR A 43 -0.74 -3.50 -13.00
N LEU A 44 -1.58 -3.08 -12.04
CA LEU A 44 -1.67 -1.69 -11.61
C LEU A 44 -0.28 -1.19 -11.17
N LEU A 45 0.40 -1.92 -10.28
CA LEU A 45 1.73 -1.56 -9.80
C LEU A 45 2.71 -1.38 -10.97
N SER A 46 2.69 -2.28 -11.95
CA SER A 46 3.60 -2.23 -13.12
C SER A 46 3.39 -1.03 -14.02
N VAL A 47 2.15 -0.53 -14.12
CA VAL A 47 1.81 0.60 -15.01
C VAL A 47 1.94 1.96 -14.34
N ILE A 48 1.82 2.04 -13.01
CA ILE A 48 1.96 3.29 -12.26
C ILE A 48 3.40 3.58 -11.83
N THR A 49 4.27 2.58 -11.83
CA THR A 49 5.66 2.75 -11.36
C THR A 49 6.57 3.27 -12.46
N SER A 50 7.50 4.17 -12.08
CA SER A 50 8.47 4.80 -12.99
C SER A 50 9.57 3.84 -13.46
N ALA A 51 9.79 2.73 -12.75
CA ALA A 51 10.75 1.70 -13.07
C ALA A 51 10.11 0.33 -12.82
N LYS A 52 10.69 -0.74 -13.40
CA LYS A 52 10.19 -2.10 -13.10
C LYS A 52 10.13 -2.32 -11.60
N PRO A 53 8.98 -2.79 -11.07
CA PRO A 53 8.86 -3.10 -9.65
C PRO A 53 9.99 -4.01 -9.19
N LYS A 54 10.60 -3.67 -8.08
CA LYS A 54 11.66 -4.49 -7.49
C LYS A 54 11.05 -5.47 -6.51
N ILE A 55 11.46 -6.71 -6.63
CA ILE A 55 11.17 -7.74 -5.66
C ILE A 55 12.07 -7.47 -4.45
N GLY A 56 11.49 -7.07 -3.32
CA GLY A 56 12.23 -6.83 -2.10
C GLY A 56 12.43 -8.13 -1.32
N ALA A 57 13.62 -8.74 -1.41
CA ALA A 57 13.97 -9.85 -0.54
C ALA A 57 14.23 -9.33 0.87
N TYR A 58 13.22 -9.35 1.71
CA TYR A 58 13.35 -9.02 3.13
C TYR A 58 13.55 -10.29 3.93
N HIS A 59 14.65 -10.39 4.67
CA HIS A 59 15.00 -11.57 5.47
C HIS A 59 13.95 -11.97 6.52
N PHE A 60 12.96 -11.11 6.74
CA PHE A 60 11.90 -11.30 7.73
C PHE A 60 10.53 -11.61 7.10
N THR A 61 10.41 -11.71 5.77
CA THR A 61 9.13 -12.01 5.10
C THR A 61 9.19 -13.37 4.43
N THR A 62 8.19 -14.22 4.71
CA THR A 62 7.97 -15.47 3.97
C THR A 62 7.39 -15.19 2.58
N ILE A 63 6.70 -14.06 2.44
CA ILE A 63 6.09 -13.57 1.20
C ILE A 63 6.83 -12.30 0.81
N VAL A 64 7.28 -12.26 -0.43
CA VAL A 64 8.10 -11.17 -0.97
C VAL A 64 7.18 -10.12 -1.60
N PRO A 65 7.07 -8.90 -1.04
CA PRO A 65 6.26 -7.86 -1.63
C PRO A 65 6.92 -7.30 -2.90
N ASN A 66 6.08 -6.92 -3.87
CA ASN A 66 6.53 -6.14 -5.01
C ASN A 66 6.45 -4.66 -4.66
N LEU A 67 7.57 -3.96 -4.80
CA LEU A 67 7.69 -2.54 -4.50
C LEU A 67 7.88 -1.73 -5.76
N GLY A 68 7.24 -0.57 -5.82
CA GLY A 68 7.42 0.37 -6.90
C GLY A 68 7.44 1.82 -6.41
N MET A 69 8.21 2.65 -7.09
CA MET A 69 8.20 4.10 -6.90
C MET A 69 7.28 4.74 -7.92
N VAL A 70 6.31 5.47 -7.45
CA VAL A 70 5.36 6.24 -8.25
C VAL A 70 5.77 7.70 -8.21
N ARG A 71 5.65 8.39 -9.35
CA ARG A 71 5.82 9.82 -9.45
C ARG A 71 4.54 10.45 -9.96
N THR A 72 4.00 11.40 -9.20
CA THR A 72 2.80 12.15 -9.58
C THR A 72 3.11 13.18 -10.65
N GLN A 73 2.08 13.75 -11.26
CA GLN A 73 2.23 14.86 -12.21
C GLN A 73 2.76 16.12 -11.52
N SER A 74 2.47 16.32 -10.24
CA SER A 74 3.02 17.41 -9.41
C SER A 74 4.53 17.29 -9.15
N GLY A 75 5.12 16.09 -9.44
CA GLY A 75 6.54 15.82 -9.23
C GLY A 75 6.86 15.19 -7.89
N GLU A 76 5.89 14.96 -7.04
CA GLU A 76 6.03 14.21 -5.79
C GLU A 76 6.24 12.73 -6.07
N SER A 77 6.84 12.03 -5.12
CA SER A 77 7.11 10.59 -5.28
C SER A 77 6.79 9.86 -3.99
N PHE A 78 6.16 8.71 -4.13
CA PHE A 78 5.84 7.82 -3.02
C PHE A 78 6.08 6.36 -3.37
N ALA A 79 6.29 5.54 -2.35
CA ALA A 79 6.50 4.11 -2.51
C ALA A 79 5.17 3.36 -2.40
N VAL A 80 4.94 2.43 -3.32
CA VAL A 80 3.77 1.55 -3.34
C VAL A 80 4.21 0.10 -3.17
N ALA A 81 3.54 -0.64 -2.29
CA ALA A 81 3.75 -2.07 -2.10
C ALA A 81 2.51 -2.87 -2.52
N ASP A 82 2.70 -3.88 -3.36
CA ASP A 82 1.72 -4.94 -3.54
C ASP A 82 1.83 -5.90 -2.34
N LEU A 83 0.73 -6.08 -1.62
CA LEU A 83 0.65 -6.88 -0.40
C LEU A 83 -0.02 -8.23 -0.71
N PRO A 84 0.71 -9.18 -1.30
CA PRO A 84 0.17 -10.49 -1.62
C PRO A 84 -0.09 -11.28 -0.34
N GLY A 85 -1.13 -12.13 -0.35
CA GLY A 85 -1.37 -13.10 0.72
C GLY A 85 -2.14 -12.60 1.94
N LEU A 86 -2.75 -11.39 1.89
CA LEU A 86 -3.71 -10.99 2.91
C LEU A 86 -4.94 -11.92 2.95
N ILE A 87 -5.28 -12.57 1.84
CA ILE A 87 -6.55 -13.28 1.65
C ILE A 87 -6.42 -14.80 1.72
N GLU A 88 -5.24 -15.37 1.50
CA GLU A 88 -5.08 -16.83 1.47
C GLU A 88 -4.66 -17.39 2.84
N GLY A 89 -5.57 -17.39 3.82
CA GLY A 89 -5.38 -18.11 5.09
C GLY A 89 -4.47 -17.42 6.10
N ALA A 90 -4.26 -16.13 5.98
CA ALA A 90 -3.45 -15.36 6.91
C ALA A 90 -4.08 -15.32 8.32
N SER A 91 -5.41 -15.34 8.42
CA SER A 91 -6.13 -15.48 9.70
C SER A 91 -5.92 -16.85 10.36
N GLN A 92 -5.46 -17.87 9.61
CA GLN A 92 -5.17 -19.20 10.12
C GLN A 92 -3.71 -19.40 10.55
N GLY A 93 -2.90 -18.34 10.60
CA GLY A 93 -1.53 -18.37 11.11
C GLY A 93 -0.51 -19.03 10.18
N VAL A 94 -0.89 -19.39 8.96
CA VAL A 94 -0.02 -20.03 7.98
C VAL A 94 0.31 -19.01 6.87
N GLY A 95 1.38 -18.23 7.03
CA GLY A 95 1.96 -17.56 5.87
C GLY A 95 2.55 -16.16 6.06
N LEU A 96 1.87 -15.23 6.68
CA LEU A 96 2.41 -13.88 6.89
C LEU A 96 3.02 -13.78 8.29
N GLY A 97 4.34 -13.71 8.37
CA GLY A 97 4.99 -13.49 9.67
C GLY A 97 4.51 -12.18 10.30
N THR A 98 4.34 -12.17 11.63
CA THR A 98 3.93 -10.99 12.42
C THR A 98 4.78 -9.75 12.14
N GLN A 99 5.98 -9.92 11.59
CA GLN A 99 6.87 -8.83 11.18
C GLN A 99 6.43 -8.17 9.88
N PHE A 100 5.88 -8.92 8.91
CA PHE A 100 5.34 -8.36 7.67
C PHE A 100 4.13 -7.48 7.95
N LEU A 101 3.25 -7.92 8.85
CA LEU A 101 2.07 -7.15 9.29
C LEU A 101 2.46 -5.80 9.90
N ARG A 102 3.55 -5.75 10.69
CA ARG A 102 4.07 -4.49 11.25
C ARG A 102 4.53 -3.50 10.18
N HIS A 103 4.88 -3.96 8.98
CA HIS A 103 5.26 -3.10 7.88
C HIS A 103 4.05 -2.53 7.14
N ILE A 104 2.98 -3.33 7.03
CA ILE A 104 1.69 -2.87 6.52
C ILE A 104 1.07 -1.82 7.44
N GLU A 105 1.17 -1.99 8.76
CA GLU A 105 0.71 -1.01 9.75
C GLU A 105 1.29 0.40 9.58
N ARG A 106 2.33 0.54 8.76
CA ARG A 106 3.03 1.80 8.51
C ARG A 106 2.71 2.44 7.19
N THR A 107 1.90 1.79 6.36
CA THR A 107 1.36 2.45 5.17
C THR A 107 0.44 3.60 5.61
N ARG A 108 0.46 4.69 4.86
CA ARG A 108 -0.35 5.87 5.15
C ARG A 108 -1.73 5.75 4.53
N VAL A 109 -1.81 5.13 3.35
CA VAL A 109 -3.02 4.97 2.54
C VAL A 109 -3.12 3.53 2.08
N ILE A 110 -4.34 3.01 2.02
CA ILE A 110 -4.65 1.69 1.46
C ILE A 110 -5.41 1.89 0.15
N LEU A 111 -4.88 1.34 -0.93
CA LEU A 111 -5.60 1.21 -2.19
C LEU A 111 -6.24 -0.18 -2.26
N HIS A 112 -7.54 -0.24 -2.08
CA HIS A 112 -8.31 -1.47 -2.15
C HIS A 112 -8.76 -1.72 -3.59
N VAL A 113 -8.07 -2.62 -4.29
CA VAL A 113 -8.30 -2.93 -5.70
C VAL A 113 -9.37 -4.01 -5.83
N ILE A 114 -10.44 -3.70 -6.55
CA ILE A 114 -11.61 -4.56 -6.76
C ILE A 114 -11.82 -4.77 -8.25
N ASP A 115 -12.09 -6.02 -8.64
CA ASP A 115 -12.44 -6.39 -10.02
C ASP A 115 -13.91 -6.11 -10.30
N MET A 116 -14.18 -5.03 -11.05
CA MET A 116 -15.56 -4.68 -11.43
C MET A 116 -16.11 -5.56 -12.56
N SER A 117 -15.26 -6.31 -13.27
CA SER A 117 -15.75 -7.21 -14.32
C SER A 117 -16.41 -8.48 -13.79
N ALA A 118 -16.22 -8.80 -12.50
CA ALA A 118 -16.66 -10.06 -11.90
C ALA A 118 -16.18 -11.30 -12.69
N SER A 119 -15.03 -11.20 -13.37
CA SER A 119 -14.52 -12.24 -14.30
C SER A 119 -14.25 -13.59 -13.61
N GLU A 120 -14.03 -13.57 -12.30
CA GLU A 120 -13.84 -14.79 -11.48
C GLU A 120 -15.17 -15.30 -10.87
N GLY A 121 -16.31 -14.73 -11.28
CA GLY A 121 -17.63 -15.11 -10.77
C GLY A 121 -17.93 -14.63 -9.33
N ARG A 122 -17.13 -13.71 -8.78
CA ARG A 122 -17.33 -13.12 -7.45
C ARG A 122 -18.06 -11.78 -7.54
N ASP A 123 -18.88 -11.48 -6.54
CA ASP A 123 -19.52 -10.18 -6.43
C ASP A 123 -18.51 -9.14 -5.90
N PRO A 124 -18.32 -8.00 -6.57
CA PRO A 124 -17.36 -6.98 -6.15
C PRO A 124 -17.60 -6.43 -4.74
N TYR A 125 -18.86 -6.36 -4.29
CA TYR A 125 -19.18 -5.88 -2.96
C TYR A 125 -18.87 -6.90 -1.87
N GLU A 126 -19.10 -8.19 -2.14
CA GLU A 126 -18.70 -9.26 -1.23
C GLU A 126 -17.17 -9.36 -1.10
N ASP A 127 -16.45 -9.16 -2.22
CA ASP A 127 -14.98 -9.07 -2.21
C ASP A 127 -14.50 -7.90 -1.32
N TYR A 128 -15.17 -6.74 -1.42
CA TYR A 128 -14.88 -5.58 -0.57
C TYR A 128 -15.07 -5.89 0.91
N LEU A 129 -16.19 -6.49 1.28
CA LEU A 129 -16.49 -6.85 2.68
C LEU A 129 -15.50 -7.88 3.22
N ALA A 130 -15.15 -8.90 2.43
CA ALA A 130 -14.25 -9.95 2.84
C ALA A 130 -12.84 -9.41 3.16
N ILE A 131 -12.32 -8.51 2.31
CA ILE A 131 -11.01 -7.86 2.55
C ILE A 131 -11.06 -6.98 3.80
N ASN A 132 -12.10 -6.17 3.98
CA ASN A 132 -12.22 -5.31 5.16
C ASN A 132 -12.28 -6.13 6.44
N LYS A 133 -13.05 -7.22 6.45
CA LYS A 133 -13.10 -8.15 7.58
C LYS A 133 -11.74 -8.76 7.89
N GLU A 134 -10.96 -9.05 6.85
CA GLU A 134 -9.62 -9.58 7.02
C GLU A 134 -8.66 -8.51 7.57
N LEU A 135 -8.68 -7.29 7.04
CA LEU A 135 -7.90 -6.16 7.56
C LEU A 135 -8.22 -5.88 9.03
N GLU A 136 -9.49 -5.94 9.41
CA GLU A 136 -9.95 -5.79 10.79
C GLU A 136 -9.40 -6.89 11.70
N SER A 137 -9.43 -8.15 11.24
CA SER A 137 -8.93 -9.30 11.99
C SER A 137 -7.43 -9.23 12.27
N TYR A 138 -6.68 -8.53 11.42
CA TYR A 138 -5.24 -8.37 11.58
C TYR A 138 -4.85 -7.27 12.53
N ASN A 139 -5.43 -6.09 12.38
CA ASN A 139 -5.12 -4.97 13.25
C ASN A 139 -6.14 -3.83 13.03
N LEU A 140 -6.81 -3.45 14.10
CA LEU A 140 -7.73 -2.31 14.12
C LEU A 140 -7.10 -1.02 13.55
N ARG A 141 -5.78 -0.82 13.73
CA ARG A 141 -5.08 0.35 13.19
C ARG A 141 -5.03 0.44 11.67
N LEU A 142 -5.19 -0.69 10.95
CA LEU A 142 -5.27 -0.67 9.49
C LEU A 142 -6.62 -0.10 9.02
N MET A 143 -7.67 -0.32 9.78
CA MET A 143 -9.00 0.25 9.49
C MET A 143 -9.05 1.77 9.75
N GLU A 144 -8.18 2.29 10.61
CA GLU A 144 -8.04 3.73 10.85
C GLU A 144 -7.35 4.47 9.70
N ARG A 145 -6.76 3.75 8.73
CA ARG A 145 -6.08 4.38 7.59
C ARG A 145 -7.05 4.79 6.51
N PRO A 146 -6.83 5.94 5.86
CA PRO A 146 -7.59 6.31 4.68
C PRO A 146 -7.57 5.17 3.65
N GLN A 147 -8.77 4.72 3.25
CA GLN A 147 -8.95 3.70 2.24
C GLN A 147 -9.52 4.33 0.98
N ILE A 148 -8.86 4.07 -0.14
CA ILE A 148 -9.32 4.46 -1.48
C ILE A 148 -9.72 3.19 -2.22
N ILE A 149 -10.96 3.15 -2.73
CA ILE A 149 -11.45 2.03 -3.52
C ILE A 149 -11.06 2.24 -4.98
N VAL A 150 -10.31 1.28 -5.50
CA VAL A 150 -9.87 1.24 -6.90
C VAL A 150 -10.74 0.25 -7.66
N ALA A 151 -11.77 0.76 -8.34
CA ALA A 151 -12.66 -0.02 -9.18
C ALA A 151 -11.96 -0.34 -10.52
N ASN A 152 -11.32 -1.50 -10.59
CA ASN A 152 -10.47 -1.88 -11.72
C ASN A 152 -11.23 -2.69 -12.78
N LYS A 153 -10.60 -2.86 -13.95
CA LYS A 153 -11.08 -3.55 -15.14
C LYS A 153 -12.30 -2.88 -15.79
N MET A 154 -12.35 -1.54 -15.72
CA MET A 154 -13.45 -0.74 -16.32
C MET A 154 -13.52 -0.79 -17.83
N ASP A 155 -12.57 -1.43 -18.50
CA ASP A 155 -12.56 -1.76 -19.92
C ASP A 155 -13.47 -2.93 -20.28
N MET A 156 -13.94 -3.70 -19.29
CA MET A 156 -14.85 -4.83 -19.50
C MET A 156 -16.31 -4.39 -19.55
N PRO A 157 -17.15 -5.04 -20.40
CA PRO A 157 -18.52 -4.60 -20.64
C PRO A 157 -19.40 -4.51 -19.40
N GLU A 158 -19.32 -5.50 -18.50
CA GLU A 158 -20.16 -5.61 -17.31
C GLU A 158 -19.75 -4.67 -16.19
N SER A 159 -18.55 -4.09 -16.26
CA SER A 159 -17.94 -3.32 -15.17
C SER A 159 -18.73 -2.06 -14.79
N GLN A 160 -19.41 -1.42 -15.74
CA GLN A 160 -20.19 -0.22 -15.48
C GLN A 160 -21.45 -0.53 -14.64
N GLU A 161 -22.13 -1.62 -14.96
CA GLU A 161 -23.31 -2.08 -14.21
C GLU A 161 -22.91 -2.53 -12.81
N ASN A 162 -21.85 -3.33 -12.71
CA ASN A 162 -21.33 -3.80 -11.43
C ASN A 162 -20.85 -2.64 -10.54
N LEU A 163 -20.21 -1.62 -11.10
CA LEU A 163 -19.80 -0.43 -10.36
C LEU A 163 -21.02 0.33 -9.81
N LYS A 164 -22.10 0.43 -10.59
CA LYS A 164 -23.34 1.07 -10.14
C LYS A 164 -23.95 0.30 -8.97
N ALA A 165 -24.11 -1.01 -9.12
CA ALA A 165 -24.64 -1.89 -8.06
C ALA A 165 -23.75 -1.86 -6.80
N PHE A 166 -22.43 -1.83 -6.98
CA PHE A 166 -21.46 -1.70 -5.89
C PHE A 166 -21.67 -0.40 -5.09
N LYS A 167 -21.78 0.74 -5.78
CA LYS A 167 -22.02 2.04 -5.15
C LYS A 167 -23.35 2.10 -4.39
N GLU A 168 -24.41 1.51 -4.96
CA GLU A 168 -25.73 1.43 -4.31
C GLU A 168 -25.67 0.59 -3.02
N LYS A 169 -25.03 -0.59 -3.08
CA LYS A 169 -24.83 -1.45 -1.91
C LYS A 169 -23.97 -0.77 -0.84
N LEU A 170 -22.89 -0.09 -1.25
CA LEU A 170 -22.01 0.61 -0.34
C LEU A 170 -22.75 1.73 0.38
N ALA A 171 -23.49 2.57 -0.34
CA ALA A 171 -24.28 3.67 0.24
C ALA A 171 -25.40 3.17 1.17
N ALA A 172 -26.01 2.03 0.87
CA ALA A 172 -27.10 1.47 1.67
C ALA A 172 -26.62 0.88 3.01
N ASN A 173 -25.35 0.51 3.13
CA ASN A 173 -24.78 -0.16 4.30
C ASN A 173 -23.76 0.71 5.06
N TYR A 174 -23.56 1.96 4.66
CA TYR A 174 -22.70 2.91 5.36
C TYR A 174 -23.53 3.74 6.34
N ASP A 175 -22.94 4.03 7.51
CA ASP A 175 -23.59 4.89 8.51
C ASP A 175 -23.68 6.33 7.98
N GLU A 176 -24.80 7.02 8.24
CA GLU A 176 -25.00 8.42 7.81
C GLU A 176 -23.95 9.40 8.37
N PHE A 177 -23.24 9.00 9.41
CA PHE A 177 -22.20 9.81 10.07
C PHE A 177 -20.76 9.46 9.59
N GLU A 178 -20.59 8.44 8.76
CA GLU A 178 -19.30 8.06 8.21
C GLU A 178 -19.10 8.60 6.79
N GLU A 179 -17.90 9.08 6.51
CA GLU A 179 -17.54 9.53 5.16
C GLU A 179 -17.28 8.32 4.25
N LEU A 180 -18.02 8.23 3.15
CA LEU A 180 -17.85 7.17 2.17
C LEU A 180 -16.43 7.20 1.58
N PRO A 181 -15.76 6.04 1.46
CA PRO A 181 -14.45 5.99 0.82
C PRO A 181 -14.53 6.44 -0.63
N ALA A 182 -13.52 7.18 -1.07
CA ALA A 182 -13.42 7.63 -2.45
C ALA A 182 -13.27 6.44 -3.40
N ILE A 183 -14.03 6.45 -4.52
CA ILE A 183 -14.04 5.37 -5.50
C ILE A 183 -13.49 5.90 -6.82
N PHE A 184 -12.40 5.28 -7.30
CA PHE A 184 -11.76 5.62 -8.57
C PHE A 184 -11.95 4.48 -9.59
N PRO A 185 -12.78 4.70 -10.63
CA PRO A 185 -12.91 3.75 -11.74
C PRO A 185 -11.68 3.85 -12.64
N ILE A 186 -11.00 2.73 -12.81
CA ILE A 186 -9.78 2.65 -13.63
C ILE A 186 -9.77 1.40 -14.53
N SER A 187 -8.90 1.43 -15.51
CA SER A 187 -8.43 0.22 -16.19
C SER A 187 -6.90 0.18 -16.14
N GLY A 188 -6.35 -0.80 -15.41
CA GLY A 188 -4.92 -1.07 -15.41
C GLY A 188 -4.39 -1.48 -16.78
N LEU A 189 -5.24 -2.06 -17.64
CA LEU A 189 -4.87 -2.47 -19.00
C LEU A 189 -4.79 -1.28 -19.95
N THR A 190 -5.82 -0.45 -20.00
CA THR A 190 -5.90 0.71 -20.92
C THR A 190 -5.30 1.98 -20.35
N LYS A 191 -4.92 1.98 -19.06
CA LYS A 191 -4.39 3.11 -18.30
C LYS A 191 -5.40 4.25 -18.06
N GLN A 192 -6.67 4.03 -18.32
CA GLN A 192 -7.72 5.00 -18.08
C GLN A 192 -7.88 5.25 -16.57
N GLY A 193 -8.08 6.50 -16.16
CA GLY A 193 -8.35 6.90 -14.76
C GLY A 193 -7.13 6.89 -13.83
N LEU A 194 -5.94 6.44 -14.29
CA LEU A 194 -4.76 6.32 -13.42
C LEU A 194 -4.25 7.68 -12.91
N ALA A 195 -4.23 8.71 -13.76
CA ALA A 195 -3.74 10.03 -13.36
C ALA A 195 -4.57 10.59 -12.18
N THR A 196 -5.90 10.53 -12.28
CA THR A 196 -6.81 11.00 -11.22
C THR A 196 -6.66 10.21 -9.92
N LEU A 197 -6.44 8.88 -10.02
CA LEU A 197 -6.15 8.05 -8.87
C LEU A 197 -4.87 8.48 -8.17
N LEU A 198 -3.78 8.66 -8.93
CA LEU A 198 -2.46 9.02 -8.38
C LEU A 198 -2.43 10.42 -7.76
N ASP A 199 -3.17 11.37 -8.30
CA ASP A 199 -3.27 12.72 -7.75
C ASP A 199 -4.10 12.77 -6.45
N ALA A 200 -4.93 11.74 -6.20
CA ALA A 200 -5.74 11.61 -4.99
C ALA A 200 -5.08 10.75 -3.90
N THR A 201 -3.98 10.08 -4.23
CA THR A 201 -3.25 9.21 -3.32
C THR A 201 -2.12 9.94 -2.60
#